data_2ab62f7ba4d604fcd3372d13a1fe6f14
#
_entry.id   2ab62f7ba4d604fcd3372d13a1fe6f14
#
_cell.length_a   1.000
_cell.length_b   1.000
_cell.length_c   1.000
_cell.angle_alpha   90.00
_cell.angle_beta   90.00
_cell.angle_gamma   90.00
#
_symmetry.space_group_name_H-M   'P 1'
#
loop_
_entity.id
_entity.type
_entity.pdbx_description
1 polymer ?
#
loop_
_entity_poly.entity_id
_entity_poly.type
_entity_poly.pdbx_seq_one_letter_code
_entity_poly.pdbx_strand_id
1 'polypeptide(L)'
;MDFHTDQKNVCGPQIARFRYEQGLSQSDLAMKCQLIGWDVSRDIIARIEGRVRWVGDFELVALAKALDVGITELYPDGFLK
;
A
#
# COMPACT_ATOMS: atom_id res chain seq x y z
N MET A 1 -1.83 -18.91 -9.41
CA MET A 1 -1.70 -17.45 -9.48
C MET A 1 -0.95 -17.06 -10.72
N ASP A 2 -1.43 -16.06 -11.42
CA ASP A 2 -0.84 -15.59 -12.66
C ASP A 2 0.04 -14.36 -12.37
N PHE A 3 1.34 -14.47 -12.65
CA PHE A 3 2.27 -13.37 -12.53
C PHE A 3 2.43 -12.57 -13.84
N HIS A 4 1.78 -13.02 -14.91
CA HIS A 4 1.81 -12.34 -16.20
C HIS A 4 0.67 -11.35 -16.28
N THR A 5 0.83 -10.23 -15.59
CA THR A 5 -0.20 -9.18 -15.50
C THR A 5 0.44 -7.82 -15.75
N ASP A 6 -0.33 -6.88 -16.30
CA ASP A 6 0.10 -5.50 -16.48
C ASP A 6 0.12 -4.74 -15.15
N GLN A 7 -0.41 -5.32 -14.11
CA GLN A 7 -0.46 -4.67 -12.79
C GLN A 7 0.89 -4.75 -12.10
N LYS A 8 1.26 -3.67 -11.42
CA LYS A 8 2.61 -3.46 -10.90
C LYS A 8 2.79 -3.91 -9.46
N ASN A 9 1.72 -4.23 -8.76
CA ASN A 9 1.82 -4.75 -7.39
C ASN A 9 0.55 -5.53 -7.07
N VAL A 10 0.59 -6.33 -6.00
CA VAL A 10 -0.57 -7.09 -5.54
C VAL A 10 -1.16 -6.51 -4.26
N CYS A 11 -0.49 -5.55 -3.63
CA CYS A 11 -0.87 -5.04 -2.31
C CYS A 11 -1.86 -3.88 -2.37
N GLY A 12 -2.01 -3.23 -3.52
CA GLY A 12 -2.81 -2.01 -3.65
C GLY A 12 -4.21 -2.11 -3.07
N PRO A 13 -5.00 -3.14 -3.43
CA PRO A 13 -6.36 -3.27 -2.91
C PRO A 13 -6.42 -3.41 -1.39
N GLN A 14 -5.49 -4.15 -0.78
CA GLN A 14 -5.45 -4.30 0.67
C GLN A 14 -5.06 -3.00 1.35
N ILE A 15 -4.12 -2.25 0.77
CA ILE A 15 -3.72 -0.94 1.28
C ILE A 15 -4.94 -0.02 1.31
N ALA A 16 -5.70 0.03 0.20
CA ALA A 16 -6.91 0.84 0.11
C ALA A 16 -7.95 0.39 1.14
N ARG A 17 -8.13 -0.92 1.32
CA ARG A 17 -9.09 -1.47 2.27
C ARG A 17 -8.77 -1.02 3.70
N PHE A 18 -7.53 -1.19 4.15
CA PHE A 18 -7.13 -0.78 5.50
C PHE A 18 -7.28 0.73 5.67
N ARG A 19 -6.93 1.49 4.65
CA ARG A 19 -7.10 2.94 4.67
C ARG A 19 -8.57 3.32 4.88
N TYR A 20 -9.48 2.72 4.09
CA TYR A 20 -10.92 2.97 4.24
C TYR A 20 -11.43 2.56 5.62
N GLU A 21 -11.02 1.40 6.11
CA GLU A 21 -11.44 0.91 7.41
C GLU A 21 -11.05 1.87 8.54
N GLN A 22 -9.94 2.57 8.37
CA GLN A 22 -9.44 3.53 9.36
C GLN A 22 -9.95 4.95 9.12
N GLY A 23 -10.78 5.17 8.12
CA GLY A 23 -11.32 6.48 7.81
C GLY A 23 -10.29 7.47 7.28
N LEU A 24 -9.21 6.99 6.68
CA LEU A 24 -8.15 7.83 6.16
C LEU A 24 -8.37 8.14 4.69
N SER A 25 -8.10 9.41 4.30
CA SER A 25 -7.99 9.76 2.89
C SER A 25 -6.62 9.31 2.35
N GLN A 26 -6.46 9.32 1.04
CA GLN A 26 -5.14 9.06 0.43
C GLN A 26 -4.12 10.10 0.89
N SER A 27 -4.54 11.35 1.05
CA SER A 27 -3.66 12.42 1.59
C SER A 27 -3.26 12.14 3.03
N ASP A 28 -4.19 11.64 3.86
CA ASP A 28 -3.90 11.28 5.25
C ASP A 28 -2.87 10.16 5.31
N LEU A 29 -3.00 9.14 4.46
CA LEU A 29 -2.05 8.05 4.41
C LEU A 29 -0.68 8.55 3.96
N ALA A 30 -0.63 9.42 2.95
CA ALA A 30 0.62 10.02 2.49
C ALA A 30 1.31 10.76 3.64
N MET A 31 0.55 11.54 4.42
CA MET A 31 1.08 12.28 5.56
C MET A 31 1.67 11.33 6.61
N LYS A 32 0.97 10.23 6.92
CA LYS A 32 1.48 9.24 7.87
C LYS A 32 2.80 8.62 7.39
N CYS A 33 2.91 8.34 6.10
CA CYS A 33 4.14 7.82 5.51
C CYS A 33 5.28 8.85 5.60
N GLN A 34 4.99 10.12 5.36
CA GLN A 34 5.99 11.19 5.49
C GLN A 34 6.53 11.27 6.90
N LEU A 35 5.69 11.11 7.91
CA LEU A 35 6.10 11.10 9.32
C LEU A 35 7.03 9.92 9.66
N ILE A 36 6.94 8.84 8.90
CA ILE A 36 7.81 7.66 9.07
C ILE A 36 9.15 7.88 8.34
N GLY A 37 9.21 8.85 7.43
CA GLY A 37 10.42 9.17 6.69
C GLY A 37 10.35 8.90 5.18
N TRP A 38 9.19 8.48 4.69
CA TRP A 38 8.98 8.28 3.25
C TRP A 38 8.23 9.47 2.68
N ASP A 39 8.95 10.31 1.94
CA ASP A 39 8.38 11.52 1.32
C ASP A 39 7.56 11.13 0.09
N VAL A 40 6.34 10.71 0.34
CA VAL A 40 5.42 10.24 -0.69
C VAL A 40 4.25 11.21 -0.84
N SER A 41 3.78 11.37 -2.07
CA SER A 41 2.62 12.21 -2.37
C SER A 41 1.33 11.39 -2.41
N ARG A 42 0.20 12.09 -2.33
CA ARG A 42 -1.13 11.50 -2.53
C ARG A 42 -1.21 10.77 -3.87
N ASP A 43 -0.65 11.36 -4.93
CA ASP A 43 -0.70 10.76 -6.27
C ASP A 43 0.01 9.41 -6.32
N ILE A 44 1.12 9.29 -5.62
CA ILE A 44 1.85 8.02 -5.54
C ILE A 44 1.00 6.98 -4.80
N ILE A 45 0.37 7.36 -3.69
CA ILE A 45 -0.54 6.47 -2.96
C ILE A 45 -1.67 5.99 -3.89
N ALA A 46 -2.28 6.93 -4.63
CA ALA A 46 -3.35 6.59 -5.56
C ALA A 46 -2.90 5.57 -6.62
N ARG A 47 -1.70 5.75 -7.15
CA ARG A 47 -1.14 4.84 -8.17
C ARG A 47 -0.82 3.47 -7.59
N ILE A 48 -0.35 3.41 -6.36
CA ILE A 48 -0.10 2.15 -5.67
C ILE A 48 -1.43 1.41 -5.47
N GLU A 49 -2.44 2.09 -4.95
CA GLU A 49 -3.77 1.48 -4.73
C GLU A 49 -4.40 1.03 -6.04
N GLY A 50 -4.16 1.77 -7.11
CA GLY A 50 -4.65 1.42 -8.45
C GLY A 50 -3.81 0.36 -9.16
N ARG A 51 -2.72 -0.11 -8.56
CA ARG A 51 -1.85 -1.16 -9.07
C ARG A 51 -1.14 -0.77 -10.37
N VAL A 52 -0.90 0.54 -10.57
CA VAL A 52 -0.21 1.06 -11.75
C VAL A 52 1.21 1.54 -11.44
N ARG A 53 1.67 1.31 -10.23
CA ARG A 53 3.02 1.66 -9.78
C ARG A 53 3.62 0.52 -8.96
N TRP A 54 4.88 0.23 -9.20
CA TRP A 54 5.63 -0.72 -8.37
C TRP A 54 5.76 -0.19 -6.95
N VAL A 55 5.84 -1.10 -5.99
CA VAL A 55 6.04 -0.79 -4.58
C VAL A 55 7.36 -1.40 -4.16
N GLY A 56 8.29 -0.57 -3.69
CA GLY A 56 9.56 -1.03 -3.17
C GLY A 56 9.38 -1.67 -1.80
N ASP A 57 10.34 -2.50 -1.39
CA ASP A 57 10.27 -3.19 -0.11
C ASP A 57 10.24 -2.22 1.08
N PHE A 58 11.04 -1.15 1.05
CA PHE A 58 11.01 -0.12 2.08
C PHE A 58 9.68 0.61 2.13
N GLU A 59 9.10 0.86 0.95
CA GLU A 59 7.81 1.54 0.85
C GLU A 59 6.70 0.69 1.44
N LEU A 60 6.75 -0.62 1.20
CA LEU A 60 5.77 -1.54 1.75
C LEU A 60 5.83 -1.58 3.27
N VAL A 61 7.04 -1.55 3.84
CA VAL A 61 7.22 -1.47 5.30
C VAL A 61 6.62 -0.17 5.84
N ALA A 62 6.86 0.95 5.16
CA ALA A 62 6.31 2.25 5.58
C ALA A 62 4.78 2.24 5.56
N LEU A 63 4.19 1.66 4.51
CA LEU A 63 2.73 1.54 4.41
C LEU A 63 2.15 0.68 5.54
N ALA A 64 2.79 -0.44 5.84
CA ALA A 64 2.35 -1.32 6.92
C ALA A 64 2.39 -0.59 8.27
N LYS A 65 3.47 0.15 8.53
CA LYS A 65 3.61 0.94 9.76
C LYS A 65 2.58 2.06 9.82
N ALA A 66 2.37 2.76 8.71
CA ALA A 66 1.41 3.88 8.67
C ALA A 66 -0.02 3.39 8.93
N LEU A 67 -0.35 2.20 8.46
CA LEU A 67 -1.67 1.58 8.64
C LEU A 67 -1.76 0.74 9.90
N ASP A 68 -0.67 0.60 10.64
CA ASP A 68 -0.59 -0.20 11.87
C ASP A 68 -1.05 -1.65 11.65
N VAL A 69 -0.55 -2.27 10.59
CA VAL A 69 -0.81 -3.68 10.27
C VAL A 69 0.50 -4.40 10.03
N GLY A 70 0.47 -5.73 10.08
CA GLY A 70 1.61 -6.54 9.68
C GLY A 70 1.82 -6.48 8.17
N ILE A 71 3.07 -6.54 7.73
CA ILE A 71 3.39 -6.44 6.31
C ILE A 71 2.68 -7.53 5.49
N THR A 72 2.54 -8.74 6.04
CA THR A 72 1.87 -9.84 5.36
C THR A 72 0.38 -9.57 5.12
N GLU A 73 -0.23 -8.72 5.95
CA GLU A 73 -1.64 -8.36 5.79
C GLU A 73 -1.89 -7.48 4.57
N LEU A 74 -0.84 -6.88 4.01
CA LEU A 74 -0.97 -6.06 2.80
C LEU A 74 -1.05 -6.90 1.53
N TYR A 75 -0.80 -8.19 1.62
CA TYR A 75 -0.93 -9.11 0.48
C TYR A 75 -2.36 -9.67 0.44
N PRO A 76 -2.83 -10.06 -0.76
CA PRO A 76 -4.14 -10.71 -0.87
C PRO A 76 -4.19 -11.98 -0.03
N ASP A 77 -5.38 -12.33 0.45
CA ASP A 77 -5.59 -13.53 1.25
C ASP A 77 -5.08 -14.76 0.51
N GLY A 78 -4.25 -15.55 1.18
CA GLY A 78 -3.70 -16.77 0.61
C GLY A 78 -2.55 -16.58 -0.36
N PHE A 79 -2.18 -15.33 -0.68
CA PHE A 79 -1.12 -15.06 -1.66
C PHE A 79 0.24 -15.63 -1.24
N LEU A 80 0.54 -15.55 0.06
CA LEU A 80 1.83 -15.95 0.61
C LEU A 80 1.89 -17.42 1.05
N LYS A 81 0.89 -18.20 0.70
CA LYS A 81 0.87 -19.62 1.03
C LYS A 81 1.55 -20.45 -0.04
#